data_aaf64e94c5482fa9eb58aeceb8f9e898
#
_entry.id   aaf64e94c5482fa9eb58aeceb8f9e898
#
_cell.length_a   1.000
_cell.length_b   1.000
_cell.length_c   1.000
_cell.angle_alpha   90.00
_cell.angle_beta   90.00
_cell.angle_gamma   90.00
#
_symmetry.space_group_name_H-M   'P 1'
#
loop_
_entity.id
_entity.type
_entity.pdbx_description
1 polymer ?
#
loop_
_entity_poly.entity_id
_entity_poly.type
_entity_poly.pdbx_seq_one_letter_code
_entity_poly.pdbx_strand_id
1 'polypeptide(L)'
;MATVLMVEDEEPIRVLAESVLQEAGHKVIAATGIEGAKALLDTDQQIDVLFLDLNLGGDPEAGLMVAQQAQAMRPKLSYLYTTGAGINEGMKAMFVEPFLFLPKPYTLEQLNQSVEFLLLSANPRPRLKFPDSAGPPQSN
;
A
#
# COMPACT_ATOMS: atom_id res chain seq x y z
N MET A 1 13.11 1.63 -7.18
CA MET A 1 11.92 1.57 -7.99
C MET A 1 11.07 0.37 -7.62
N ALA A 2 9.80 0.56 -7.50
CA ALA A 2 8.90 -0.49 -7.09
C ALA A 2 7.69 -0.51 -8.00
N THR A 3 6.90 -1.59 -7.91
CA THR A 3 5.64 -1.68 -8.62
C THR A 3 4.52 -1.57 -7.61
N VAL A 4 3.64 -0.60 -7.82
CA VAL A 4 2.50 -0.34 -6.95
C VAL A 4 1.23 -0.72 -7.67
N LEU A 5 0.43 -1.58 -7.08
CA LEU A 5 -0.91 -1.84 -7.58
C LEU A 5 -1.85 -0.91 -6.83
N MET A 6 -2.44 0.02 -7.55
CA MET A 6 -3.34 1.00 -6.96
C MET A 6 -4.77 0.64 -7.28
N VAL A 7 -5.60 0.56 -6.27
CA VAL A 7 -7.02 0.23 -6.44
C VAL A 7 -7.84 1.42 -5.97
N GLU A 8 -8.38 2.17 -6.91
CA GLU A 8 -9.08 3.41 -6.63
C GLU A 8 -10.14 3.63 -7.70
N ASP A 9 -11.39 3.84 -7.32
CA ASP A 9 -12.47 3.99 -8.29
C ASP A 9 -12.71 5.43 -8.72
N GLU A 10 -12.21 6.43 -7.98
CA GLU A 10 -12.41 7.82 -8.36
C GLU A 10 -11.32 8.26 -9.32
N GLU A 11 -11.70 8.48 -10.55
CA GLU A 11 -10.72 8.76 -11.59
C GLU A 11 -9.78 9.92 -11.31
N PRO A 12 -10.26 11.08 -10.87
CA PRO A 12 -9.32 12.19 -10.65
C PRO A 12 -8.26 11.86 -9.59
N ILE A 13 -8.64 11.14 -8.56
CA ILE A 13 -7.69 10.77 -7.52
C ILE A 13 -6.73 9.73 -8.06
N ARG A 14 -7.25 8.75 -8.81
CA ARG A 14 -6.42 7.69 -9.35
C ARG A 14 -5.38 8.25 -10.32
N VAL A 15 -5.80 9.12 -11.22
CA VAL A 15 -4.90 9.66 -12.21
C VAL A 15 -3.79 10.50 -11.56
N LEU A 16 -4.15 11.31 -10.58
CA LEU A 16 -3.17 12.15 -9.92
C LEU A 16 -2.18 11.31 -9.12
N ALA A 17 -2.67 10.35 -8.36
CA ALA A 17 -1.79 9.50 -7.57
C ALA A 17 -0.87 8.69 -8.46
N GLU A 18 -1.40 8.18 -9.55
CA GLU A 18 -0.59 7.41 -10.50
C GLU A 18 0.54 8.25 -11.06
N SER A 19 0.22 9.49 -11.45
CA SER A 19 1.20 10.40 -12.01
C SER A 19 2.32 10.68 -11.04
N VAL A 20 1.97 10.95 -9.79
CA VAL A 20 2.95 11.28 -8.77
C VAL A 20 3.89 10.10 -8.49
N LEU A 21 3.34 8.92 -8.41
CA LEU A 21 4.15 7.74 -8.14
C LEU A 21 5.05 7.41 -9.33
N GLN A 22 4.56 7.63 -10.55
CA GLN A 22 5.38 7.42 -11.73
C GLN A 22 6.53 8.41 -11.78
N GLU A 23 6.27 9.66 -11.41
CA GLU A 23 7.33 10.67 -11.37
C GLU A 23 8.38 10.34 -10.35
N ALA A 24 8.00 9.65 -9.30
CA ALA A 24 8.94 9.23 -8.27
C ALA A 24 9.74 7.98 -8.67
N GLY A 25 9.49 7.46 -9.87
CA GLY A 25 10.26 6.34 -10.38
C GLY A 25 9.61 4.98 -10.21
N HIS A 26 8.35 4.93 -9.75
CA HIS A 26 7.69 3.65 -9.56
C HIS A 26 6.86 3.27 -10.77
N LYS A 27 6.66 1.98 -10.96
CA LYS A 27 5.74 1.50 -11.95
C LYS A 27 4.38 1.39 -11.25
N VAL A 28 3.33 1.86 -11.89
CA VAL A 28 2.00 1.81 -11.31
C VAL A 28 1.08 1.01 -12.20
N ILE A 29 0.34 0.08 -11.60
CA ILE A 29 -0.67 -0.66 -12.27
C ILE A 29 -1.95 -0.28 -11.55
N ALA A 30 -2.97 0.12 -12.26
CA ALA A 30 -4.18 0.63 -11.63
C ALA A 30 -5.36 -0.29 -11.89
N ALA A 31 -6.17 -0.46 -10.86
CA ALA A 31 -7.46 -1.14 -10.97
C ALA A 31 -8.51 -0.22 -10.42
N THR A 32 -9.72 -0.30 -10.96
CA THR A 32 -10.80 0.59 -10.52
C THR A 32 -11.73 -0.08 -9.53
N GLY A 33 -11.51 -1.34 -9.23
CA GLY A 33 -12.36 -2.06 -8.30
C GLY A 33 -11.75 -3.38 -7.88
N ILE A 34 -12.49 -4.09 -7.06
CA ILE A 34 -12.03 -5.32 -6.42
C ILE A 34 -11.69 -6.40 -7.45
N GLU A 35 -12.56 -6.59 -8.44
CA GLU A 35 -12.35 -7.66 -9.40
C GLU A 35 -11.09 -7.44 -10.24
N GLY A 36 -10.87 -6.19 -10.66
CA GLY A 36 -9.65 -5.87 -11.39
C GLY A 36 -8.41 -6.07 -10.55
N ALA A 37 -8.50 -5.73 -9.26
CA ALA A 37 -7.38 -5.92 -8.36
C ALA A 37 -7.05 -7.41 -8.21
N LYS A 38 -8.08 -8.23 -8.03
CA LYS A 38 -7.86 -9.67 -7.89
C LYS A 38 -7.22 -10.26 -9.15
N ALA A 39 -7.69 -9.82 -10.31
CA ALA A 39 -7.14 -10.33 -11.57
C ALA A 39 -5.65 -9.99 -11.69
N LEU A 40 -5.26 -8.79 -11.29
CA LEU A 40 -3.86 -8.38 -11.35
C LEU A 40 -3.00 -9.10 -10.31
N LEU A 41 -3.56 -9.36 -9.14
CA LEU A 41 -2.84 -10.08 -8.11
C LEU A 41 -2.61 -11.54 -8.51
N ASP A 42 -3.43 -12.04 -9.41
CA ASP A 42 -3.33 -13.43 -9.86
C ASP A 42 -2.41 -13.60 -11.07
N THR A 43 -1.63 -12.57 -11.40
CA THR A 43 -0.68 -12.66 -12.51
C THR A 43 0.73 -12.91 -11.97
N ASP A 44 1.67 -13.11 -12.89
CA ASP A 44 3.07 -13.27 -12.50
C ASP A 44 3.76 -11.93 -12.28
N GLN A 45 3.05 -10.84 -12.51
CA GLN A 45 3.68 -9.52 -12.43
C GLN A 45 4.13 -9.22 -11.03
N GLN A 46 5.32 -8.67 -10.88
CA GLN A 46 5.80 -8.31 -9.57
C GLN A 46 5.01 -7.12 -9.05
N ILE A 47 4.59 -7.20 -7.81
CA ILE A 47 3.89 -6.11 -7.13
C ILE A 47 4.50 -6.01 -5.75
N ASP A 48 4.91 -4.80 -5.40
CA ASP A 48 5.59 -4.57 -4.12
C ASP A 48 4.66 -3.94 -3.08
N VAL A 49 3.74 -3.10 -3.54
CA VAL A 49 2.83 -2.40 -2.64
C VAL A 49 1.42 -2.48 -3.18
N LEU A 50 0.47 -2.81 -2.34
CA LEU A 50 -0.94 -2.74 -2.69
C LEU A 50 -1.50 -1.46 -2.04
N PHE A 51 -1.84 -0.48 -2.86
CA PHE A 51 -2.39 0.80 -2.42
C PHE A 51 -3.90 0.69 -2.62
N LEU A 52 -4.62 0.51 -1.54
CA LEU A 52 -6.01 0.10 -1.58
C LEU A 52 -6.93 1.10 -0.92
N ASP A 53 -7.91 1.59 -1.68
CA ASP A 53 -8.95 2.43 -1.14
C ASP A 53 -10.01 1.52 -0.49
N LEU A 54 -10.21 1.68 0.81
CA LEU A 54 -11.15 0.85 1.53
C LEU A 54 -12.60 1.21 1.29
N ASN A 55 -12.84 2.32 0.60
CA ASN A 55 -14.21 2.74 0.35
C ASN A 55 -14.74 2.32 -1.02
N LEU A 56 -14.12 1.33 -1.62
CA LEU A 56 -14.56 0.84 -2.92
C LEU A 56 -15.92 0.18 -2.79
N GLY A 57 -16.85 0.60 -3.61
CA GLY A 57 -18.18 -0.01 -3.60
C GLY A 57 -18.95 0.19 -2.32
N GLY A 58 -18.46 1.05 -1.43
CA GLY A 58 -19.15 1.32 -0.18
C GLY A 58 -19.03 0.22 0.88
N ASP A 59 -18.16 -0.78 0.65
CA ASP A 59 -18.00 -1.88 1.59
C ASP A 59 -16.54 -2.04 1.99
N PRO A 60 -16.13 -1.43 3.11
CA PRO A 60 -14.73 -1.52 3.53
C PRO A 60 -14.26 -2.95 3.78
N GLU A 61 -15.16 -3.82 4.20
CA GLU A 61 -14.79 -5.19 4.46
C GLU A 61 -14.34 -5.91 3.21
N ALA A 62 -14.96 -5.59 2.07
CA ALA A 62 -14.57 -6.23 0.82
C ALA A 62 -13.11 -5.92 0.48
N GLY A 63 -12.71 -4.66 0.67
CA GLY A 63 -11.31 -4.28 0.42
C GLY A 63 -10.35 -4.98 1.36
N LEU A 64 -10.73 -5.05 2.64
CA LEU A 64 -9.86 -5.71 3.62
C LEU A 64 -9.72 -7.20 3.32
N MET A 65 -10.78 -7.84 2.83
CA MET A 65 -10.70 -9.23 2.45
C MET A 65 -9.78 -9.46 1.26
N VAL A 66 -9.79 -8.51 0.32
CA VAL A 66 -8.86 -8.60 -0.81
C VAL A 66 -7.41 -8.56 -0.31
N ALA A 67 -7.13 -7.69 0.66
CA ALA A 67 -5.79 -7.60 1.23
C ALA A 67 -5.38 -8.91 1.88
N GLN A 68 -6.30 -9.54 2.62
CA GLN A 68 -5.98 -10.81 3.27
C GLN A 68 -5.74 -11.91 2.24
N GLN A 69 -6.52 -11.93 1.17
CA GLN A 69 -6.30 -12.89 0.10
C GLN A 69 -4.97 -12.62 -0.60
N ALA A 70 -4.64 -11.35 -0.78
CA ALA A 70 -3.38 -10.98 -1.41
C ALA A 70 -2.19 -11.46 -0.59
N GLN A 71 -2.30 -11.39 0.74
CA GLN A 71 -1.22 -11.85 1.60
C GLN A 71 -0.96 -13.35 1.39
N ALA A 72 -2.01 -14.13 1.25
CA ALA A 72 -1.84 -15.56 1.04
C ALA A 72 -1.16 -15.84 -0.31
N MET A 73 -1.45 -15.02 -1.31
CA MET A 73 -0.89 -15.20 -2.63
C MET A 73 0.50 -14.60 -2.77
N ARG A 74 0.75 -13.50 -2.07
CA ARG A 74 1.98 -12.73 -2.21
C ARG A 74 2.48 -12.32 -0.83
N PRO A 75 3.19 -13.21 -0.14
CA PRO A 75 3.57 -12.96 1.27
C PRO A 75 4.49 -11.77 1.49
N LYS A 76 5.14 -11.28 0.43
CA LYS A 76 6.08 -10.16 0.58
C LYS A 76 5.47 -8.80 0.27
N LEU A 77 4.18 -8.76 0.03
CA LEU A 77 3.49 -7.53 -0.33
C LEU A 77 3.39 -6.60 0.88
N SER A 78 3.51 -5.31 0.65
CA SER A 78 3.23 -4.29 1.67
C SER A 78 1.93 -3.60 1.33
N TYR A 79 1.29 -3.00 2.32
CA TYR A 79 -0.07 -2.47 2.16
C TYR A 79 -0.16 -1.02 2.54
N LEU A 80 -0.76 -0.22 1.69
CA LEU A 80 -1.06 1.19 1.97
C LEU A 80 -2.56 1.34 1.86
N TYR A 81 -3.23 1.48 2.99
CA TYR A 81 -4.68 1.61 3.00
C TYR A 81 -5.08 3.08 3.02
N THR A 82 -6.13 3.43 2.33
CA THR A 82 -6.65 4.78 2.35
C THR A 82 -8.18 4.75 2.38
N THR A 83 -8.79 5.75 2.99
CA THR A 83 -10.24 5.92 2.97
C THR A 83 -10.58 7.33 3.42
N GLY A 84 -11.68 7.87 2.92
CA GLY A 84 -12.21 9.14 3.39
C GLY A 84 -13.17 8.97 4.57
N ALA A 85 -13.52 7.74 4.90
CA ALA A 85 -14.40 7.46 6.02
C ALA A 85 -13.55 7.06 7.23
N GLY A 86 -14.14 7.04 8.39
CA GLY A 86 -13.43 6.61 9.59
C GLY A 86 -13.16 5.12 9.57
N ILE A 87 -12.23 4.69 10.41
CA ILE A 87 -11.97 3.28 10.58
C ILE A 87 -12.25 2.93 12.05
N ASN A 88 -12.66 1.70 12.30
CA ASN A 88 -12.95 1.27 13.66
C ASN A 88 -12.02 0.13 14.04
N GLU A 89 -12.14 -0.34 15.28
CA GLU A 89 -11.24 -1.37 15.78
C GLU A 89 -11.37 -2.69 15.01
N GLY A 90 -12.58 -3.03 14.60
CA GLY A 90 -12.76 -4.25 13.82
C GLY A 90 -12.03 -4.19 12.50
N MET A 91 -12.05 -3.03 11.84
CA MET A 91 -11.33 -2.85 10.60
C MET A 91 -9.83 -2.92 10.83
N LYS A 92 -9.35 -2.27 11.90
CA LYS A 92 -7.92 -2.30 12.20
C LYS A 92 -7.42 -3.72 12.41
N ALA A 93 -8.24 -4.54 13.02
CA ALA A 93 -7.85 -5.92 13.28
C ALA A 93 -7.66 -6.73 12.01
N MET A 94 -8.23 -6.27 10.90
CA MET A 94 -8.11 -6.96 9.61
C MET A 94 -6.96 -6.44 8.75
N PHE A 95 -6.28 -5.38 9.18
CA PHE A 95 -5.18 -4.83 8.37
C PHE A 95 -4.03 -5.83 8.32
N VAL A 96 -3.48 -6.00 7.12
CA VAL A 96 -2.38 -6.93 6.91
C VAL A 96 -1.07 -6.18 7.01
N GLU A 97 -0.12 -6.72 7.75
CA GLU A 97 1.18 -6.09 7.92
C GLU A 97 2.18 -6.61 6.90
N PRO A 98 3.13 -5.79 6.49
CA PRO A 98 3.36 -4.41 6.96
C PRO A 98 2.43 -3.43 6.26
N PHE A 99 1.92 -2.47 6.99
CA PHE A 99 1.00 -1.51 6.40
C PHE A 99 1.18 -0.11 6.96
N LEU A 100 0.65 0.86 6.19
CA LEU A 100 0.43 2.20 6.66
C LEU A 100 -1.00 2.58 6.30
N PHE A 101 -1.55 3.52 7.02
CA PHE A 101 -2.86 4.05 6.72
C PHE A 101 -2.72 5.51 6.35
N LEU A 102 -3.25 5.89 5.20
CA LEU A 102 -3.15 7.26 4.67
C LEU A 102 -4.57 7.80 4.50
N PRO A 103 -5.05 8.63 5.44
CA PRO A 103 -6.43 9.13 5.34
C PRO A 103 -6.58 10.14 4.20
N LYS A 104 -7.76 10.16 3.60
CA LYS A 104 -8.09 11.16 2.59
C LYS A 104 -8.66 12.39 3.29
N PRO A 105 -8.40 13.56 2.79
CA PRO A 105 -7.54 13.83 1.64
C PRO A 105 -6.07 13.78 2.05
N TYR A 106 -5.25 13.29 1.16
CA TYR A 106 -3.82 13.24 1.45
C TYR A 106 -3.09 14.15 0.46
N THR A 107 -1.88 14.57 0.82
CA THR A 107 -1.06 15.35 -0.09
C THR A 107 -0.24 14.37 -0.93
N LEU A 108 0.26 14.87 -2.06
CA LEU A 108 1.10 14.06 -2.91
C LEU A 108 2.40 13.68 -2.21
N GLU A 109 2.89 14.59 -1.37
CA GLU A 109 4.08 14.31 -0.58
C GLU A 109 3.83 13.20 0.43
N GLN A 110 2.67 13.21 1.09
CA GLN A 110 2.34 12.15 2.04
C GLN A 110 2.25 10.81 1.34
N LEU A 111 1.71 10.78 0.13
CA LEU A 111 1.63 9.55 -0.63
C LEU A 111 3.02 9.01 -0.93
N ASN A 112 3.91 9.85 -1.45
CA ASN A 112 5.26 9.42 -1.77
C ASN A 112 6.01 8.95 -0.54
N GLN A 113 5.89 9.67 0.56
CA GLN A 113 6.56 9.30 1.80
C GLN A 113 6.06 7.96 2.32
N SER A 114 4.76 7.71 2.20
CA SER A 114 4.18 6.45 2.67
C SER A 114 4.72 5.27 1.88
N VAL A 115 4.78 5.42 0.56
CA VAL A 115 5.30 4.34 -0.28
C VAL A 115 6.77 4.10 0.02
N GLU A 116 7.56 5.17 0.15
CA GLU A 116 8.98 5.02 0.46
C GLU A 116 9.20 4.33 1.79
N PHE A 117 8.42 4.72 2.79
CA PHE A 117 8.55 4.10 4.11
C PHE A 117 8.25 2.61 4.05
N LEU A 118 7.19 2.23 3.34
CA LEU A 118 6.83 0.82 3.23
C LEU A 118 7.90 0.03 2.49
N LEU A 119 8.49 0.61 1.46
CA LEU A 119 9.53 -0.09 0.72
C LEU A 119 10.76 -0.32 1.57
N LEU A 120 11.14 0.65 2.37
CA LEU A 120 12.29 0.49 3.25
C LEU A 120 12.02 -0.52 4.35
N SER A 121 10.80 -0.54 4.87
CA SER A 121 10.45 -1.46 5.94
C SER A 121 10.36 -2.89 5.46
N ALA A 122 9.78 -3.09 4.28
CA ALA A 122 9.57 -4.43 3.78
C ALA A 122 10.85 -5.05 3.24
N ASN A 123 11.78 -4.21 2.81
CA ASN A 123 12.98 -4.70 2.17
C ASN A 123 14.17 -3.94 2.68
N PRO A 124 14.48 -4.07 3.94
CA PRO A 124 15.52 -3.28 4.54
C PRO A 124 16.80 -3.68 3.96
N ARG A 125 17.73 -2.75 3.69
CA ARG A 125 18.90 -3.02 3.19
C ARG A 125 19.64 -3.68 4.17
N PRO A 126 20.50 -4.38 3.84
CA PRO A 126 21.37 -5.04 4.69
C PRO A 126 21.84 -4.05 5.63
N ARG A 127 21.53 -4.13 6.80
CA ARG A 127 21.77 -3.23 7.62
C ARG A 127 23.08 -3.08 7.92
N LEU A 128 23.45 -2.02 7.87
CA LEU A 128 24.60 -1.75 8.31
C LEU A 128 24.40 -1.97 9.68
N LYS A 129 24.89 -2.75 10.22
CA LYS A 129 24.72 -2.98 11.44
C LYS A 129 25.10 -1.92 12.22
N PHE A 130 24.42 -1.08 12.42
CA PHE A 130 24.68 -0.05 13.17
C PHE A 130 24.83 -0.56 14.39
N PRO A 131 25.52 -0.19 14.93
CA PRO A 131 25.69 -0.66 16.19
C PRO A 131 24.46 -0.59 16.83
N ASP A 132 23.97 -1.03 16.42
CA ASP A 132 23.05 -1.06 16.65
C ASP A 132 22.71 -0.87 17.45
N SER A 133 22.80 -0.42 17.13
CA SER A 133 22.55 -0.15 17.46
C SER A 133 22.53 0.17 17.96
N ALA A 134 22.47 0.66 18.15
CA ALA A 134 22.36 1.10 18.29
C ALA A 134 22.18 1.38 18.41
N GLY A 135 21.84 1.56 18.81
CA GLY A 135 21.59 2.00 18.68
C GLY A 135 21.39 2.33 18.66
N PRO A 136 21.30 2.65 19.02
CA PRO A 136 20.93 3.15 18.78
C PRO A 136 20.60 3.28 18.52
N PRO A 137 20.33 3.32 18.63
CA PRO A 137 19.83 3.37 18.25
C PRO A 137 19.27 3.08 17.90
N GLN A 138 18.83 3.08 17.97
CA GLN A 138 18.42 2.73 17.54
C GLN A 138 17.81 2.68 17.18
N SER A 139 17.71 2.99 17.27
CA SER A 139 17.31 2.95 16.94
C SER A 139 17.02 2.57 16.74
N ASN A 140 16.89 2.52 16.89
CA ASN A 140 16.86 2.22 16.79
C ASN A 140 16.63 2.14 16.65
#